data_a833ba187859c384278d7b66e8b51867
#
_entry.id   a833ba187859c384278d7b66e8b51867
#
_cell.length_a   1.000
_cell.length_b   1.000
_cell.length_c   1.000
_cell.angle_alpha   90.00
_cell.angle_beta   90.00
_cell.angle_gamma   90.00
#
_symmetry.space_group_name_H-M   'P 1'
#
loop_
_entity.id
_entity.type
_entity.pdbx_description
1 polymer ?
#
loop_
_entity_poly.entity_id
_entity_poly.type
_entity_poly.pdbx_seq_one_letter_code
_entity_poly.pdbx_strand_id
1 'polypeptide(L)'
;MSQDKLQTIDQHAPEAEAAPYVLEELRGHVQWLTLNRPRQRNPLSSGMIAALSSAIAAADADPRVRVVVLAGSGPVFSAGHDLREMSPRPGETHDQRAARIRRILDDCAAMMLGIVHSPKAIIACVQGTATAA
;
A
#
# COMPACT_ATOMS: atom_id res chain seq x y z
N MET A 1 38.13 -6.36 41.29
CA MET A 1 38.20 -6.40 39.81
C MET A 1 36.85 -6.88 39.30
N SER A 2 35.96 -5.95 39.07
CA SER A 2 34.65 -6.24 38.51
C SER A 2 34.70 -5.96 37.01
N GLN A 3 34.51 -7.00 36.20
CA GLN A 3 34.30 -6.85 34.79
C GLN A 3 32.83 -6.64 34.56
N ASP A 4 32.52 -5.41 34.21
CA ASP A 4 31.21 -4.97 33.80
C ASP A 4 30.92 -5.54 32.39
N LYS A 5 30.04 -6.54 32.33
CA LYS A 5 29.52 -7.04 31.07
C LYS A 5 28.47 -6.06 30.57
N LEU A 6 28.87 -5.19 29.68
CA LEU A 6 27.98 -4.46 28.80
C LEU A 6 27.19 -5.49 27.97
N GLN A 7 25.97 -5.77 28.39
CA GLN A 7 24.99 -6.45 27.55
C GLN A 7 24.62 -5.52 26.41
N THR A 8 25.14 -5.81 25.26
CA THR A 8 24.64 -5.25 24.00
C THR A 8 23.20 -5.70 23.86
N ILE A 9 22.27 -4.80 24.11
CA ILE A 9 20.86 -5.00 23.80
C ILE A 9 20.77 -5.00 22.28
N ASP A 10 20.58 -6.17 21.73
CA ASP A 10 20.22 -6.37 20.34
C ASP A 10 18.85 -5.72 20.10
N GLN A 11 18.87 -4.46 19.67
CA GLN A 11 17.67 -3.73 19.26
C GLN A 11 17.31 -4.08 17.81
N HIS A 12 17.22 -5.34 17.51
CA HIS A 12 16.54 -5.81 16.31
C HIS A 12 15.07 -6.07 16.66
N ALA A 13 14.31 -5.00 16.76
CA ALA A 13 12.87 -5.12 16.79
C ALA A 13 12.43 -5.64 15.41
N PRO A 14 11.72 -6.78 15.33
CA PRO A 14 11.07 -7.23 14.11
C PRO A 14 9.84 -6.36 13.90
N GLU A 15 10.06 -5.17 13.37
CA GLU A 15 9.01 -4.19 13.23
C GLU A 15 8.82 -3.79 11.78
N ALA A 16 7.62 -3.81 11.36
CA ALA A 16 7.01 -3.22 10.19
C ALA A 16 6.71 -4.14 9.00
N GLU A 17 7.29 -5.32 8.87
CA GLU A 17 6.89 -6.26 7.80
C GLU A 17 5.61 -7.03 8.11
N ALA A 18 5.19 -7.13 9.37
CA ALA A 18 3.99 -7.88 9.78
C ALA A 18 2.69 -7.07 9.70
N ALA A 19 2.74 -5.73 9.57
CA ALA A 19 1.54 -4.92 9.51
C ALA A 19 0.92 -4.95 8.10
N PRO A 20 -0.42 -5.07 7.97
CA PRO A 20 -1.06 -5.07 6.66
C PRO A 20 -0.81 -3.75 5.91
N TYR A 21 -0.73 -3.84 4.57
CA TYR A 21 -0.59 -2.66 3.70
C TYR A 21 -1.84 -1.77 3.74
N VAL A 22 -2.99 -2.38 3.86
CA VAL A 22 -4.29 -1.71 3.93
C VAL A 22 -5.00 -2.17 5.20
N LEU A 23 -5.43 -1.21 6.00
CA LEU A 23 -6.33 -1.49 7.13
C LEU A 23 -7.76 -1.49 6.61
N GLU A 24 -8.53 -2.50 6.99
CA GLU A 24 -9.90 -2.69 6.55
C GLU A 24 -10.84 -2.60 7.73
N GLU A 25 -11.85 -1.74 7.65
CA GLU A 25 -12.86 -1.59 8.70
C GLU A 25 -14.24 -1.35 8.08
N LEU A 26 -15.20 -2.21 8.43
CA LEU A 26 -16.60 -2.04 8.05
C LEU A 26 -17.33 -1.26 9.16
N ARG A 27 -17.79 -0.06 8.84
CA ARG A 27 -18.61 0.80 9.72
C ARG A 27 -20.02 0.92 9.13
N GLY A 28 -20.98 0.20 9.68
CA GLY A 28 -22.30 0.11 9.08
C GLY A 28 -22.24 -0.49 7.67
N HIS A 29 -22.53 0.28 6.65
CA HIS A 29 -22.45 -0.11 5.24
C HIS A 29 -21.26 0.54 4.50
N VAL A 30 -20.34 1.16 5.23
CA VAL A 30 -19.17 1.85 4.68
C VAL A 30 -17.92 1.04 4.98
N GLN A 31 -17.26 0.54 3.95
CA GLN A 31 -15.96 -0.12 4.05
C GLN A 31 -14.86 0.92 3.98
N TRP A 32 -14.10 1.07 5.05
CA TRP A 32 -12.91 1.92 5.09
C TRP A 32 -11.70 1.10 4.70
N LEU A 33 -10.96 1.58 3.73
CA LEU A 33 -9.68 1.04 3.27
C LEU A 33 -8.62 2.10 3.49
N THR A 34 -7.76 1.90 4.49
CA THR A 34 -6.76 2.90 4.87
C THR A 34 -5.38 2.43 4.48
N LEU A 35 -4.70 3.19 3.62
CA LEU A 35 -3.29 2.94 3.26
C LEU A 35 -2.42 3.04 4.51
N ASN A 36 -1.64 2.00 4.80
CA ASN A 36 -0.98 1.83 6.09
C ASN A 36 0.54 1.67 5.97
N ARG A 37 1.20 2.63 5.33
CA ARG A 37 2.65 2.80 5.30
C ARG A 37 3.02 4.28 5.55
N PRO A 38 2.56 4.88 6.69
CA PRO A 38 2.69 6.32 6.91
C PRO A 38 4.15 6.79 6.95
N ARG A 39 5.08 6.00 7.50
CA ARG A 39 6.50 6.32 7.55
C ARG A 39 7.12 6.43 6.15
N GLN A 40 6.58 5.73 5.18
CA GLN A 40 7.01 5.73 3.78
C GLN A 40 6.15 6.64 2.91
N ARG A 41 5.17 7.35 3.51
CA ARG A 41 4.22 8.24 2.82
C ARG A 41 3.26 7.49 1.89
N ASN A 42 2.86 6.28 2.27
CA ASN A 42 1.90 5.43 1.57
C ASN A 42 2.21 5.27 0.07
N PRO A 43 3.41 4.78 -0.31
CA PRO A 43 3.73 4.59 -1.71
C PRO A 43 2.89 3.44 -2.29
N LEU A 44 2.56 3.54 -3.57
CA LEU A 44 1.95 2.47 -4.34
C LEU A 44 3.05 1.48 -4.76
N SER A 45 3.55 0.73 -3.78
CA SER A 45 4.41 -0.43 -4.01
C SER A 45 3.60 -1.59 -4.57
N SER A 46 4.27 -2.59 -5.12
CA SER A 46 3.60 -3.82 -5.61
C SER A 46 2.74 -4.48 -4.51
N GLY A 47 3.23 -4.48 -3.26
CA GLY A 47 2.47 -4.99 -2.12
C GLY A 47 1.25 -4.15 -1.79
N MET A 48 1.35 -2.82 -1.84
CA MET A 48 0.23 -1.91 -1.63
C MET A 48 -0.82 -2.05 -2.73
N ILE A 49 -0.39 -2.11 -4.00
CA ILE A 49 -1.28 -2.29 -5.16
C ILE A 49 -2.05 -3.61 -5.04
N ALA A 50 -1.37 -4.71 -4.74
CA ALA A 50 -1.99 -6.02 -4.57
C ALA A 50 -3.00 -6.04 -3.43
N ALA A 51 -2.65 -5.49 -2.26
CA ALA A 51 -3.52 -5.41 -1.09
C ALA A 51 -4.76 -4.57 -1.38
N LEU A 52 -4.60 -3.42 -2.03
CA LEU A 52 -5.69 -2.52 -2.37
C LEU A 52 -6.64 -3.16 -3.40
N SER A 53 -6.09 -3.81 -4.44
CA SER A 53 -6.86 -4.55 -5.44
C SER A 53 -7.73 -5.64 -4.79
N SER A 54 -7.14 -6.42 -3.88
CA SER A 54 -7.85 -7.48 -3.15
C SER A 54 -8.93 -6.93 -2.24
N ALA A 55 -8.65 -5.84 -1.53
CA ALA A 55 -9.61 -5.23 -0.62
C ALA A 55 -10.80 -4.60 -1.36
N ILE A 56 -10.57 -3.97 -2.51
CA ILE A 56 -11.64 -3.43 -3.36
C ILE A 56 -12.50 -4.57 -3.90
N ALA A 57 -11.89 -5.63 -4.44
CA ALA A 57 -12.63 -6.78 -4.96
C ALA A 57 -13.48 -7.46 -3.86
N ALA A 58 -12.95 -7.58 -2.65
CA ALA A 58 -13.69 -8.12 -1.50
C ALA A 58 -14.87 -7.22 -1.11
N ALA A 59 -14.68 -5.90 -1.10
CA ALA A 59 -15.75 -4.95 -0.82
C ALA A 59 -16.85 -4.97 -1.91
N ASP A 60 -16.46 -5.12 -3.18
CA ASP A 60 -17.39 -5.23 -4.30
C ASP A 60 -18.29 -6.47 -4.19
N ALA A 61 -17.73 -7.58 -3.73
CA ALA A 61 -18.45 -8.85 -3.55
C ALA A 61 -19.29 -8.90 -2.26
N ASP A 62 -19.05 -8.01 -1.30
CA ASP A 62 -19.76 -8.02 0.00
C ASP A 62 -21.10 -7.26 -0.10
N PRO A 63 -22.26 -7.95 0.05
CA PRO A 63 -23.56 -7.30 -0.04
C PRO A 63 -23.85 -6.31 1.09
N ARG A 64 -23.09 -6.36 2.19
CA ARG A 64 -23.20 -5.42 3.32
C ARG A 64 -22.58 -4.07 3.00
N VAL A 65 -21.63 -4.03 2.05
CA VAL A 65 -20.93 -2.82 1.65
C VAL A 65 -21.74 -2.07 0.60
N ARG A 66 -22.01 -0.79 0.84
CA ARG A 66 -22.64 0.13 -0.12
C ARG A 66 -21.68 1.19 -0.63
N VAL A 67 -20.73 1.59 0.23
CA VAL A 67 -19.75 2.64 -0.05
C VAL A 67 -18.38 2.16 0.40
N VAL A 68 -17.35 2.47 -0.38
CA VAL A 68 -15.95 2.28 -0.02
C VAL A 68 -15.32 3.65 0.19
N VAL A 69 -14.62 3.85 1.30
CA VAL A 69 -13.82 5.05 1.55
C VAL A 69 -12.35 4.67 1.49
N LEU A 70 -11.61 5.28 0.59
CA LEU A 70 -10.15 5.21 0.54
C LEU A 70 -9.56 6.31 1.38
N ALA A 71 -8.76 5.97 2.39
CA ALA A 71 -8.09 6.89 3.27
C ALA A 71 -6.58 6.59 3.35
N GLY A 72 -5.81 7.50 3.91
CA GLY A 72 -4.39 7.29 4.15
C GLY A 72 -4.04 7.59 5.61
N SER A 73 -3.21 6.74 6.22
CA SER A 73 -2.65 7.00 7.54
C SER A 73 -1.49 8.01 7.46
N GLY A 74 -1.33 8.81 8.52
CA GLY A 74 -0.27 9.82 8.58
C GLY A 74 -0.56 11.08 7.76
N PRO A 75 0.46 11.94 7.55
CA PRO A 75 0.29 13.28 6.97
C PRO A 75 0.15 13.29 5.43
N VAL A 76 0.47 12.19 4.75
CA VAL A 76 0.43 12.07 3.29
C VAL A 76 -0.58 11.00 2.90
N PHE A 77 -1.49 11.32 1.98
CA PHE A 77 -2.43 10.34 1.46
C PHE A 77 -1.71 9.26 0.68
N SER A 78 -0.97 9.62 -0.36
CA SER A 78 -0.09 8.71 -1.11
C SER A 78 1.02 9.49 -1.83
N ALA A 79 2.23 8.94 -1.81
CA ALA A 79 3.37 9.46 -2.55
C ALA A 79 3.43 8.98 -4.02
N GLY A 80 2.44 8.21 -4.49
CA GLY A 80 2.45 7.61 -5.81
C GLY A 80 3.32 6.35 -5.89
N HIS A 81 3.78 5.99 -7.08
CA HIS A 81 4.60 4.78 -7.28
C HIS A 81 5.83 4.72 -6.38
N ASP A 82 6.17 3.54 -5.89
CA ASP A 82 7.42 3.32 -5.16
C ASP A 82 8.61 3.30 -6.12
N LEU A 83 9.30 4.44 -6.19
CA LEU A 83 10.45 4.61 -7.08
C LEU A 83 11.60 3.65 -6.76
N ARG A 84 11.68 3.12 -5.53
CA ARG A 84 12.69 2.12 -5.15
C ARG A 84 12.46 0.81 -5.91
N GLU A 85 11.20 0.42 -6.12
CA GLU A 85 10.86 -0.76 -6.92
C GLU A 85 11.15 -0.56 -8.41
N MET A 86 11.19 0.67 -8.89
CA MET A 86 11.50 1.01 -10.28
C MET A 86 12.99 1.25 -10.54
N SER A 87 13.79 1.38 -9.48
CA SER A 87 15.24 1.59 -9.59
C SER A 87 15.95 0.36 -10.17
N PRO A 88 17.10 0.54 -10.85
CA PRO A 88 17.92 -0.56 -11.34
C PRO A 88 18.32 -1.50 -10.19
N ARG A 89 18.37 -2.79 -10.47
CA ARG A 89 18.84 -3.82 -9.53
C ARG A 89 20.20 -4.37 -9.96
N PRO A 90 21.08 -4.75 -9.03
CA PRO A 90 22.36 -5.38 -9.38
C PRO A 90 22.15 -6.62 -10.26
N GLY A 91 22.87 -6.70 -11.38
CA GLY A 91 22.80 -7.83 -12.32
C GLY A 91 21.54 -7.87 -13.20
N GLU A 92 20.65 -6.89 -13.09
CA GLU A 92 19.45 -6.81 -13.91
C GLU A 92 19.77 -6.24 -15.30
N THR A 93 19.34 -6.93 -16.34
CA THR A 93 19.45 -6.42 -17.72
C THR A 93 18.39 -5.31 -17.97
N HIS A 94 18.61 -4.53 -19.02
CA HIS A 94 17.64 -3.50 -19.46
C HIS A 94 16.25 -4.10 -19.71
N ASP A 95 16.19 -5.22 -20.42
CA ASP A 95 14.93 -5.90 -20.78
C ASP A 95 14.22 -6.48 -19.55
N GLN A 96 14.97 -7.04 -18.61
CA GLN A 96 14.41 -7.51 -17.34
C GLN A 96 13.81 -6.37 -16.52
N ARG A 97 14.52 -5.23 -16.45
CA ARG A 97 14.01 -4.03 -15.79
C ARG A 97 12.77 -3.50 -16.47
N ALA A 98 12.77 -3.39 -17.79
CA ALA A 98 11.63 -2.92 -18.56
C ALA A 98 10.39 -3.79 -18.33
N ALA A 99 10.57 -5.13 -18.34
CA ALA A 99 9.49 -6.07 -18.07
C ALA A 99 8.93 -5.95 -16.65
N ARG A 100 9.82 -5.76 -15.66
CA ARG A 100 9.43 -5.56 -14.26
C ARG A 100 8.64 -4.27 -14.06
N ILE A 101 9.11 -3.16 -14.60
CA ILE A 101 8.41 -1.88 -14.54
C ILE A 101 7.06 -1.97 -15.24
N ARG A 102 6.99 -2.57 -16.41
CA ARG A 102 5.73 -2.77 -17.14
C ARG A 102 4.71 -3.52 -16.27
N ARG A 103 5.13 -4.60 -15.60
CA ARG A 103 4.24 -5.34 -14.69
C ARG A 103 3.69 -4.48 -13.57
N ILE A 104 4.55 -3.66 -12.93
CA ILE A 104 4.12 -2.74 -11.88
C ILE A 104 3.06 -1.76 -12.41
N LEU A 105 3.28 -1.20 -13.59
CA LEU A 105 2.36 -0.26 -14.22
C LEU A 105 1.05 -0.93 -14.62
N ASP A 106 1.10 -2.14 -15.17
CA ASP A 106 -0.08 -2.93 -15.56
C ASP A 106 -0.92 -3.30 -14.33
N ASP A 107 -0.30 -3.73 -13.24
CA ASP A 107 -0.97 -4.05 -11.98
C ASP A 107 -1.63 -2.79 -11.39
N CYS A 108 -0.94 -1.65 -11.44
CA CYS A 108 -1.49 -0.37 -11.01
C CYS A 108 -2.68 0.05 -11.87
N ALA A 109 -2.57 -0.07 -13.19
CA ALA A 109 -3.66 0.25 -14.11
C ALA A 109 -4.88 -0.65 -13.86
N ALA A 110 -4.67 -1.94 -13.63
CA ALA A 110 -5.73 -2.88 -13.28
C ALA A 110 -6.43 -2.50 -11.96
N MET A 111 -5.67 -2.10 -10.95
CA MET A 111 -6.21 -1.62 -9.67
C MET A 111 -7.05 -0.34 -9.88
N MET A 112 -6.54 0.63 -10.64
CA MET A 112 -7.27 1.87 -10.97
C MET A 112 -8.56 1.58 -11.74
N LEU A 113 -8.53 0.68 -12.71
CA LEU A 113 -9.73 0.24 -13.43
C LEU A 113 -10.72 -0.47 -12.50
N GLY A 114 -10.23 -1.23 -11.53
CA GLY A 114 -11.08 -1.83 -10.49
C GLY A 114 -11.86 -0.77 -9.70
N ILE A 115 -11.23 0.36 -9.36
CA ILE A 115 -11.91 1.49 -8.72
C ILE A 115 -12.99 2.08 -9.66
N VAL A 116 -12.65 2.32 -10.92
CA VAL A 116 -13.57 2.93 -11.89
C VAL A 116 -14.77 2.05 -12.19
N HIS A 117 -14.57 0.74 -12.26
CA HIS A 117 -15.62 -0.23 -12.61
C HIS A 117 -16.32 -0.82 -11.38
N SER A 118 -15.95 -0.42 -10.17
CA SER A 118 -16.62 -0.89 -8.96
C SER A 118 -18.13 -0.60 -9.01
N PRO A 119 -18.99 -1.58 -8.66
CA PRO A 119 -20.43 -1.35 -8.52
C PRO A 119 -20.79 -0.53 -7.28
N LYS A 120 -19.81 -0.26 -6.41
CA LYS A 120 -19.98 0.52 -5.18
C LYS A 120 -19.56 1.98 -5.42
N ALA A 121 -20.12 2.89 -4.67
CA ALA A 121 -19.60 4.26 -4.61
C ALA A 121 -18.25 4.25 -3.91
N ILE A 122 -17.21 4.82 -4.53
CA ILE A 122 -15.87 4.94 -3.94
C ILE A 122 -15.55 6.42 -3.70
N ILE A 123 -15.18 6.75 -2.48
CA ILE A 123 -14.87 8.11 -2.04
C ILE A 123 -13.41 8.16 -1.58
N ALA A 124 -12.63 9.09 -2.07
CA ALA A 124 -11.30 9.36 -1.56
C ALA A 124 -11.35 10.38 -0.42
N CYS A 125 -10.90 9.98 0.76
CA CYS A 125 -10.75 10.85 1.93
C CYS A 125 -9.30 11.33 2.00
N VAL A 126 -9.00 12.39 1.26
CA VAL A 126 -7.64 12.90 1.05
C VAL A 126 -7.31 13.92 2.13
N GLN A 127 -6.50 13.54 3.12
CA GLN A 127 -6.12 14.40 4.25
C GLN A 127 -4.83 15.19 4.03
N GLY A 128 -4.10 14.93 2.96
CA GLY A 128 -2.80 15.54 2.69
C GLY A 128 -2.35 15.34 1.25
N THR A 129 -1.08 15.45 1.01
CA THR A 129 -0.50 15.32 -0.32
C THR A 129 -0.87 13.99 -0.98
N ALA A 130 -1.32 14.06 -2.22
CA ALA A 130 -1.52 12.95 -3.11
C ALA A 130 -0.77 13.22 -4.42
N THR A 131 0.12 12.32 -4.81
CA THR A 131 0.87 12.45 -6.06
C THR A 131 0.47 11.37 -7.04
N ALA A 132 0.74 11.63 -8.33
CA ALA A 132 0.38 10.73 -9.41
C ALA A 132 1.07 9.36 -9.29
N ALA A 133 0.34 8.37 -9.64
CA ALA A 133 0.81 7.00 -9.84
C ALA A 133 0.78 6.65 -11.32
#